data_fdc74f15ffaf4d8e428cb04737419467
#
_entry.id   fdc74f15ffaf4d8e428cb04737419467
#
_cell.length_a   1.000
_cell.length_b   1.000
_cell.length_c   1.000
_cell.angle_alpha   90.00
_cell.angle_beta   90.00
_cell.angle_gamma   90.00
#
_symmetry.space_group_name_H-M   'P 1'
#
loop_
_entity.id
_entity.type
_entity.pdbx_description
1 polymer ?
#
loop_
_entity_poly.entity_id
_entity_poly.type
_entity_poly.pdbx_seq_one_letter_code
_entity_poly.pdbx_strand_id
1 'polypeptide(L)'
;TKVSAYNAIERLREKEYIKKNDRKIVLTDRGREVLNEYMTIIRFMSAHLSLHCGTTKNQAYEDALNATCAFSDATRNGVANFIKSGMKGAHHAPID
;
A
#
# COMPACT_ATOMS: atom_id res chain seq x y z
N THR A 1 -5.06 -6.47 20.47
CA THR A 1 -6.07 -7.26 21.15
C THR A 1 -6.99 -7.96 20.15
N LYS A 2 -7.70 -8.96 20.61
CA LYS A 2 -8.65 -9.70 19.76
C LYS A 2 -9.71 -8.79 19.18
N VAL A 3 -10.18 -7.82 19.95
CA VAL A 3 -11.20 -6.88 19.50
C VAL A 3 -10.68 -5.99 18.39
N SER A 4 -9.43 -5.51 18.52
CA SER A 4 -8.82 -4.66 17.50
C SER A 4 -8.60 -5.43 16.19
N ALA A 5 -8.15 -6.68 16.30
CA ALA A 5 -7.95 -7.54 15.12
C ALA A 5 -9.29 -7.82 14.43
N TYR A 6 -10.32 -8.11 15.20
CA TYR A 6 -11.66 -8.35 14.66
C TYR A 6 -12.16 -7.12 13.90
N ASN A 7 -12.02 -5.94 14.51
CA ASN A 7 -12.46 -4.70 13.89
C ASN A 7 -11.72 -4.40 12.59
N ALA A 8 -10.40 -4.67 12.57
CA ALA A 8 -9.61 -4.49 11.36
C ALA A 8 -10.09 -5.40 10.24
N ILE A 9 -10.35 -6.67 10.56
CA ILE A 9 -10.85 -7.64 9.59
C ILE A 9 -12.21 -7.21 9.05
N GLU A 10 -13.10 -6.74 9.92
CA GLU A 10 -14.42 -6.29 9.49
C GLU A 10 -14.33 -5.09 8.56
N ARG A 11 -13.41 -4.16 8.81
CA ARG A 11 -13.21 -3.02 7.92
C ARG A 11 -12.72 -3.47 6.53
N LEU A 12 -11.81 -4.42 6.50
CA LEU A 12 -11.31 -4.95 5.23
C LEU A 12 -12.41 -5.65 4.45
N ARG A 13 -13.30 -6.35 5.18
CA ARG A 13 -14.44 -7.02 4.56
C ARG A 13 -15.44 -6.02 4.02
N GLU A 14 -15.73 -4.96 4.76
CA GLU A 14 -16.62 -3.90 4.31
C GLU A 14 -16.14 -3.23 3.02
N LYS A 15 -14.82 -3.09 2.87
CA LYS A 15 -14.23 -2.55 1.66
C LYS A 15 -14.10 -3.58 0.54
N GLU A 16 -14.51 -4.82 0.81
CA GLU A 16 -14.44 -5.92 -0.15
C GLU A 16 -13.02 -6.30 -0.54
N TYR A 17 -12.06 -6.06 0.35
CA TYR A 17 -10.67 -6.48 0.13
C TYR A 17 -10.46 -7.94 0.52
N ILE A 18 -11.27 -8.44 1.43
CA ILE A 18 -11.22 -9.84 1.86
C ILE A 18 -12.62 -10.42 1.86
N LYS A 19 -12.70 -11.73 1.77
CA LYS A 19 -13.97 -12.46 1.87
C LYS A 19 -13.73 -13.76 2.64
N LYS A 20 -14.80 -14.28 3.22
CA LYS A 20 -14.76 -15.57 3.87
C LYS A 20 -15.06 -16.66 2.87
N ASN A 21 -14.22 -17.68 2.84
CA ASN A 21 -14.42 -18.87 2.04
C ASN A 21 -14.26 -20.07 2.95
N ASP A 22 -15.37 -20.66 3.35
CA ASP A 22 -15.46 -21.65 4.42
C ASP A 22 -14.95 -21.03 5.71
N ARG A 23 -13.90 -21.56 6.31
CA ARG A 23 -13.32 -21.03 7.55
C ARG A 23 -12.06 -20.20 7.28
N LYS A 24 -11.80 -19.92 6.01
CA LYS A 24 -10.60 -19.18 5.63
C LYS A 24 -10.97 -17.78 5.18
N ILE A 25 -10.06 -16.86 5.45
CA ILE A 25 -10.15 -15.49 4.95
C ILE A 25 -9.22 -15.41 3.75
N VAL A 26 -9.75 -14.99 2.61
CA VAL A 26 -8.98 -14.87 1.39
C VAL A 26 -9.11 -13.47 0.83
N LEU A 27 -8.08 -13.04 0.09
CA LEU A 27 -8.13 -11.76 -0.59
C LEU A 27 -9.07 -11.85 -1.80
N THR A 28 -9.84 -10.79 -1.99
CA THR A 28 -10.58 -10.61 -3.24
C THR A 28 -9.62 -10.11 -4.31
N ASP A 29 -10.06 -10.05 -5.56
CA ASP A 29 -9.26 -9.45 -6.62
C ASP A 29 -8.93 -8.00 -6.30
N ARG A 30 -9.91 -7.26 -5.78
CA ARG A 30 -9.68 -5.89 -5.34
C ARG A 30 -8.67 -5.82 -4.20
N GLY A 31 -8.76 -6.76 -3.25
CA GLY A 31 -7.80 -6.84 -2.16
C GLY A 31 -6.38 -7.08 -2.65
N ARG A 32 -6.21 -7.92 -3.67
CA ARG A 32 -4.90 -8.16 -4.26
C ARG A 32 -4.34 -6.91 -4.94
N GLU A 33 -5.19 -6.19 -5.65
CA GLU A 33 -4.78 -4.94 -6.29
C GLU A 33 -4.30 -3.93 -5.26
N VAL A 34 -5.06 -3.77 -4.19
CA VAL A 34 -4.71 -2.82 -3.12
C VAL A 34 -3.41 -3.25 -2.43
N LEU A 35 -3.30 -4.53 -2.10
CA LEU A 35 -2.07 -5.04 -1.48
C LEU A 35 -0.86 -4.80 -2.38
N ASN A 36 -1.02 -5.02 -3.69
CA ASN A 36 0.03 -4.80 -4.65
C ASN A 36 0.45 -3.33 -4.69
N GLU A 37 -0.50 -2.40 -4.58
CA GLU A 37 -0.19 -0.97 -4.49
C GLU A 37 0.66 -0.67 -3.26
N TYR A 38 0.24 -1.18 -2.09
CA TYR A 38 1.02 -1.00 -0.86
C TYR A 38 2.43 -1.53 -1.02
N MET A 39 2.57 -2.75 -1.51
CA MET A 39 3.88 -3.36 -1.63
C MET A 39 4.77 -2.64 -2.64
N THR A 40 4.20 -2.16 -3.72
CA THR A 40 4.92 -1.38 -4.72
C THR A 40 5.53 -0.12 -4.08
N ILE A 41 4.72 0.60 -3.33
CA ILE A 41 5.16 1.85 -2.69
C ILE A 41 6.16 1.57 -1.58
N ILE A 42 5.87 0.59 -0.73
CA ILE A 42 6.72 0.27 0.42
C ILE A 42 8.11 -0.17 -0.05
N ARG A 43 8.18 -1.03 -1.05
CA ARG A 43 9.46 -1.50 -1.59
C ARG A 43 10.26 -0.35 -2.17
N PHE A 44 9.61 0.49 -2.96
CA PHE A 44 10.27 1.64 -3.57
C PHE A 44 10.78 2.61 -2.51
N MET A 45 9.88 3.02 -1.63
CA MET A 45 10.21 4.03 -0.62
C MET A 45 11.28 3.52 0.36
N SER A 46 11.13 2.29 0.86
CA SER A 46 12.10 1.76 1.82
C SER A 46 13.48 1.61 1.20
N ALA A 47 13.56 1.21 -0.07
CA ALA A 47 14.84 1.11 -0.77
C ALA A 47 15.53 2.47 -0.85
N HIS A 48 14.80 3.51 -1.22
CA HIS A 48 15.38 4.84 -1.35
C HIS A 48 15.76 5.42 0.01
N LEU A 49 14.96 5.20 1.03
CA LEU A 49 15.28 5.66 2.38
C LEU A 49 16.58 5.01 2.89
N SER A 50 16.76 3.72 2.66
CA SER A 50 17.97 3.05 3.13
C SER A 50 19.18 3.35 2.27
N LEU A 51 19.01 3.47 0.94
CA LEU A 51 20.14 3.72 0.04
C LEU A 51 20.61 5.17 0.04
N HIS A 52 19.69 6.11 0.17
CA HIS A 52 20.01 7.52 -0.05
C HIS A 52 19.87 8.40 1.18
N CYS A 53 19.12 7.97 2.17
CA CYS A 53 18.82 8.80 3.34
C CYS A 53 19.46 8.32 4.63
N GLY A 54 20.29 7.27 4.55
CA GLY A 54 21.00 6.78 5.72
C GLY A 54 20.14 6.06 6.75
N THR A 55 18.93 5.70 6.38
CA THR A 55 17.99 5.02 7.28
C THR A 55 18.29 3.52 7.30
N THR A 56 18.22 2.90 8.48
CA THR A 56 18.39 1.45 8.55
C THR A 56 17.25 0.76 7.79
N LYS A 57 17.49 -0.46 7.34
CA LYS A 57 16.48 -1.21 6.59
C LYS A 57 15.18 -1.38 7.37
N ASN A 58 15.28 -1.71 8.66
CA ASN A 58 14.09 -1.90 9.49
C ASN A 58 13.31 -0.60 9.65
N GLN A 59 14.01 0.49 9.94
CA GLN A 59 13.34 1.78 10.11
C GLN A 59 12.76 2.29 8.79
N ALA A 60 13.48 2.06 7.69
CA ALA A 60 13.00 2.45 6.36
C ALA A 60 11.70 1.72 6.02
N TYR A 61 11.62 0.43 6.34
CA TYR A 61 10.41 -0.34 6.10
C TYR A 61 9.25 0.16 6.94
N GLU A 62 9.47 0.39 8.23
CA GLU A 62 8.42 0.89 9.12
C GLU A 62 7.91 2.25 8.68
N ASP A 63 8.82 3.15 8.33
CA ASP A 63 8.45 4.49 7.90
C ASP A 63 7.68 4.45 6.58
N ALA A 64 8.12 3.63 5.65
CA ALA A 64 7.44 3.47 4.36
C ALA A 64 6.03 2.90 4.55
N LEU A 65 5.90 1.91 5.43
CA LEU A 65 4.60 1.31 5.75
C LEU A 65 3.66 2.35 6.36
N ASN A 66 4.13 3.07 7.36
CA ASN A 66 3.32 4.07 8.05
C ASN A 66 2.92 5.20 7.10
N ALA A 67 3.83 5.67 6.28
CA ALA A 67 3.54 6.72 5.32
C ALA A 67 2.49 6.25 4.31
N THR A 68 2.64 5.05 3.79
CA THR A 68 1.71 4.51 2.80
C THR A 68 0.32 4.32 3.40
N CYS A 69 0.23 3.89 4.65
CA CYS A 69 -1.04 3.75 5.34
C CYS A 69 -1.76 5.09 5.55
N ALA A 70 -1.02 6.18 5.56
CA ALA A 70 -1.60 7.51 5.71
C ALA A 70 -2.14 8.08 4.39
N PHE A 71 -1.82 7.47 3.25
CA PHE A 71 -2.30 7.95 1.96
C PHE A 71 -3.79 7.68 1.79
N SER A 72 -4.47 8.61 1.11
CA SER A 72 -5.82 8.32 0.62
C SER A 72 -5.75 7.25 -0.46
N ASP A 73 -6.89 6.63 -0.76
CA ASP A 73 -6.96 5.62 -1.82
C ASP A 73 -6.48 6.18 -3.16
N ALA A 74 -6.89 7.41 -3.47
CA ALA A 74 -6.50 8.06 -4.73
C ALA A 74 -4.99 8.28 -4.80
N THR A 75 -4.39 8.77 -3.72
CA THR A 75 -2.95 9.00 -3.68
C THR A 75 -2.18 7.69 -3.77
N ARG A 76 -2.60 6.67 -3.03
CA ARG A 76 -1.95 5.37 -3.08
C ARG A 76 -1.97 4.79 -4.50
N ASN A 77 -3.13 4.81 -5.13
CA ASN A 77 -3.28 4.31 -6.49
C ASN A 77 -2.39 5.09 -7.46
N GLY A 78 -2.40 6.41 -7.37
CA GLY A 78 -1.60 7.25 -8.25
C GLY A 78 -0.11 7.06 -8.08
N VAL A 79 0.35 6.97 -6.83
CA VAL A 79 1.78 6.75 -6.55
C VAL A 79 2.22 5.38 -7.04
N ALA A 80 1.43 4.33 -6.75
CA ALA A 80 1.76 2.99 -7.21
C ALA A 80 1.86 2.93 -8.74
N ASN A 81 0.91 3.53 -9.43
CA ASN A 81 0.93 3.55 -10.89
C ASN A 81 2.13 4.33 -11.44
N PHE A 82 2.47 5.44 -10.81
CA PHE A 82 3.64 6.21 -11.19
C PHE A 82 4.92 5.37 -11.10
N ILE A 83 5.08 4.66 -9.99
CA ILE A 83 6.24 3.79 -9.80
C ILE A 83 6.25 2.66 -10.83
N LYS A 84 5.12 2.01 -11.06
CA LYS A 84 5.02 0.91 -12.01
C LYS A 84 5.32 1.33 -13.45
N SER A 85 5.02 2.58 -13.79
CA SER A 85 5.27 3.10 -15.12
C SER A 85 6.72 3.55 -15.33
N GLY A 86 7.61 3.28 -14.37
CA GLY A 86 8.99 3.75 -14.44
C GLY A 86 9.09 5.23 -14.19
N MET A 87 8.14 5.76 -13.44
CA MET A 87 8.09 7.17 -13.06
C MET A 87 7.77 8.11 -14.22
N LYS A 88 7.11 7.58 -15.23
CA LYS A 88 6.61 8.41 -16.31
C LYS A 88 5.31 9.09 -15.94
N GLY A 89 4.50 8.42 -15.12
CA GLY A 89 3.29 8.98 -14.58
C GLY A 89 2.37 9.56 -15.63
N ALA A 90 1.61 10.55 -15.21
CA ALA A 90 0.72 11.32 -16.07
C ALA A 90 1.39 12.60 -16.53
N HIS A 91 2.60 12.50 -16.99
CA HIS A 91 3.44 13.63 -17.35
C HIS A 91 2.87 14.50 -18.46
N HIS A 92 1.92 13.96 -19.18
CA HIS A 92 1.19 14.74 -20.16
C HIS A 92 0.19 15.69 -19.51
N ALA A 93 -0.09 15.48 -18.25
CA ALA A 93 -0.96 16.38 -17.52
C ALA A 93 -0.24 17.71 -17.41
N PRO A 94 -0.88 18.79 -17.79
CA PRO A 94 -0.23 20.08 -17.75
C PRO A 94 0.09 20.44 -16.33
N ILE A 95 1.25 20.97 -16.18
CA ILE A 95 1.67 21.53 -14.91
C ILE A 95 1.29 22.99 -14.99
N ASP A 96 0.25 23.29 -14.39
CA ASP A 96 -0.26 24.67 -14.50
C ASP A 96 -0.05 25.41 -13.24
#